data_8232b36b9ad9ba60ff966e28b89ca501
#
_entry.id   8232b36b9ad9ba60ff966e28b89ca501
#
_cell.length_a   1.000
_cell.length_b   1.000
_cell.length_c   1.000
_cell.angle_alpha   90.00
_cell.angle_beta   90.00
_cell.angle_gamma   90.00
#
_symmetry.space_group_name_H-M   'P 1'
#
loop_
_entity.id
_entity.type
_entity.pdbx_description
1 polymer ?
#
loop_
_entity_poly.entity_id
_entity_poly.type
_entity_poly.pdbx_seq_one_letter_code
_entity_poly.pdbx_strand_id
1 'polypeptide(L)'
;MTVQVFPWLMLALLVSGCATQQEISFQSDIDPILHDKCQRCHVPPNGIGYVRTGLNMQSYDTLMKGTMFGTVIIPGDSKRSVINKLVEGRAGEMMRMPHADANKLTTEEIEYLKLWVNQGALNN
;
A
#
# COMPACT_ATOMS: atom_id res chain seq x y z
N MET A 1 -2.75 -45.94 -56.48
CA MET A 1 -3.04 -44.53 -56.03
C MET A 1 -2.91 -44.52 -54.52
N THR A 2 -1.74 -44.07 -54.01
CA THR A 2 -1.44 -44.01 -52.57
C THR A 2 -1.57 -42.55 -52.15
N VAL A 3 -2.56 -42.26 -51.29
CA VAL A 3 -2.79 -40.93 -50.73
C VAL A 3 -1.91 -40.79 -49.49
N GLN A 4 -0.93 -39.91 -49.59
CA GLN A 4 0.00 -39.57 -48.50
C GLN A 4 -0.61 -38.44 -47.68
N VAL A 5 -1.10 -38.74 -46.48
CA VAL A 5 -1.58 -37.76 -45.51
C VAL A 5 -0.39 -37.24 -44.70
N PHE A 6 -0.04 -35.95 -44.90
CA PHE A 6 0.91 -35.25 -44.05
C PHE A 6 0.25 -34.84 -42.73
N PRO A 7 0.81 -35.21 -41.56
CA PRO A 7 0.32 -34.68 -40.30
C PRO A 7 0.87 -33.27 -40.12
N TRP A 8 -0.01 -32.29 -40.12
CA TRP A 8 0.32 -30.94 -39.69
C TRP A 8 0.52 -30.92 -38.17
N LEU A 9 1.78 -30.84 -37.76
CA LEU A 9 2.14 -30.56 -36.36
C LEU A 9 1.74 -29.09 -36.07
N MET A 10 0.63 -28.89 -35.39
CA MET A 10 0.27 -27.63 -34.78
C MET A 10 1.22 -27.38 -33.60
N LEU A 11 2.25 -26.55 -33.78
CA LEU A 11 3.11 -26.05 -32.75
C LEU A 11 2.35 -24.98 -31.97
N ALA A 12 1.70 -25.35 -30.85
CA ALA A 12 1.06 -24.39 -29.96
C ALA A 12 2.15 -23.59 -29.22
N LEU A 13 2.36 -22.35 -29.64
CA LEU A 13 3.18 -21.36 -28.94
C LEU A 13 2.47 -20.98 -27.63
N LEU A 14 2.92 -21.55 -26.51
CA LEU A 14 2.54 -21.10 -25.17
C LEU A 14 3.19 -19.75 -24.93
N VAL A 15 2.46 -18.67 -25.18
CA VAL A 15 2.84 -17.32 -24.74
C VAL A 15 2.62 -17.27 -23.25
N SER A 16 3.67 -17.54 -22.47
CA SER A 16 3.69 -17.26 -21.02
C SER A 16 3.71 -15.76 -20.84
N GLY A 17 2.54 -15.15 -20.71
CA GLY A 17 2.40 -13.77 -20.31
C GLY A 17 2.91 -13.62 -18.88
N CYS A 18 4.11 -13.04 -18.67
CA CYS A 18 4.51 -12.50 -17.40
C CYS A 18 3.51 -11.38 -17.05
N ALA A 19 2.60 -11.63 -16.11
CA ALA A 19 1.84 -10.56 -15.49
C ALA A 19 2.86 -9.68 -14.74
N THR A 20 3.18 -8.51 -15.29
CA THR A 20 3.99 -7.51 -14.60
C THR A 20 3.15 -6.99 -13.44
N GLN A 21 3.56 -7.34 -12.21
CA GLN A 21 2.93 -6.79 -11.02
C GLN A 21 3.22 -5.28 -11.00
N GLN A 22 2.17 -4.47 -10.84
CA GLN A 22 2.31 -3.01 -10.77
C GLN A 22 3.23 -2.66 -9.59
N GLU A 23 4.33 -1.97 -9.88
CA GLU A 23 5.20 -1.40 -8.85
C GLU A 23 4.56 -0.12 -8.31
N ILE A 24 4.42 -0.04 -6.99
CA ILE A 24 3.86 1.13 -6.32
C ILE A 24 4.99 2.03 -5.86
N SER A 25 4.96 3.29 -6.30
CA SER A 25 5.94 4.32 -5.94
C SER A 25 5.49 5.08 -4.70
N PHE A 26 6.42 5.30 -3.76
CA PHE A 26 6.13 6.16 -2.63
C PHE A 26 5.79 7.57 -3.09
N GLN A 27 6.59 8.16 -3.96
CA GLN A 27 6.45 9.56 -4.35
C GLN A 27 5.19 9.84 -5.17
N SER A 28 4.85 8.96 -6.11
CA SER A 28 3.72 9.20 -7.02
C SER A 28 2.39 8.61 -6.55
N ASP A 29 2.42 7.54 -5.75
CA ASP A 29 1.19 6.81 -5.39
C ASP A 29 0.86 6.93 -3.90
N ILE A 30 1.86 6.91 -3.01
CA ILE A 30 1.62 6.86 -1.57
C ILE A 30 1.64 8.25 -0.92
N ASP A 31 2.64 9.08 -1.22
CA ASP A 31 2.76 10.41 -0.62
C ASP A 31 1.53 11.30 -0.86
N PRO A 32 0.90 11.32 -2.04
CA PRO A 32 -0.36 12.03 -2.26
C PRO A 32 -1.50 11.54 -1.36
N ILE A 33 -1.61 10.22 -1.11
CA ILE A 33 -2.61 9.66 -0.20
C ILE A 33 -2.35 10.13 1.23
N LEU A 34 -1.09 10.06 1.68
CA LEU A 34 -0.72 10.51 3.03
C LEU A 34 -0.99 12.00 3.22
N HIS A 35 -0.66 12.82 2.22
CA HIS A 35 -0.88 14.25 2.24
C HIS A 35 -2.38 14.58 2.38
N ASP A 36 -3.22 13.98 1.56
CA ASP A 36 -4.66 14.26 1.54
C ASP A 36 -5.41 13.67 2.74
N LYS A 37 -5.08 12.42 3.14
CA LYS A 37 -5.87 11.66 4.11
C LYS A 37 -5.33 11.68 5.54
N CYS A 38 -4.02 11.90 5.73
CA CYS A 38 -3.35 11.62 7.00
C CYS A 38 -2.68 12.84 7.63
N GLN A 39 -2.01 13.68 6.83
CA GLN A 39 -1.18 14.77 7.34
C GLN A 39 -1.97 15.81 8.13
N ARG A 40 -3.25 16.00 7.84
CA ARG A 40 -4.11 16.90 8.64
C ARG A 40 -4.00 16.64 10.15
N CYS A 41 -3.83 15.37 10.54
CA CYS A 41 -3.74 14.96 11.94
C CYS A 41 -2.34 14.49 12.34
N HIS A 42 -1.51 14.04 11.40
CA HIS A 42 -0.21 13.43 11.67
C HIS A 42 0.96 14.30 11.19
N VAL A 43 0.93 15.58 11.56
CA VAL A 43 2.04 16.51 11.32
C VAL A 43 2.36 17.33 12.57
N PRO A 44 3.65 17.60 12.86
CA PRO A 44 4.04 18.50 13.93
C PRO A 44 3.68 19.97 13.60
N PRO A 45 3.60 20.88 14.59
CA PRO A 45 3.64 20.56 16.03
C PRO A 45 2.26 20.23 16.60
N ASN A 46 1.15 20.56 15.91
CA ASN A 46 -0.20 20.63 16.48
C ASN A 46 -1.17 19.56 15.95
N GLY A 47 -0.76 18.70 15.02
CA GLY A 47 -1.61 17.62 14.54
C GLY A 47 -2.00 16.68 15.69
N ILE A 48 -3.32 16.48 15.90
CA ILE A 48 -3.81 15.72 17.06
C ILE A 48 -3.25 14.28 17.12
N GLY A 49 -3.10 13.63 15.96
CA GLY A 49 -2.49 12.31 15.85
C GLY A 49 -1.00 12.34 16.18
N TYR A 50 -0.29 13.37 15.69
CA TYR A 50 1.10 13.57 16.04
C TYR A 50 1.30 13.82 17.54
N VAL A 51 0.54 14.72 18.13
CA VAL A 51 0.64 15.03 19.59
C VAL A 51 0.41 13.78 20.43
N ARG A 52 -0.53 12.91 20.03
CA ARG A 52 -0.88 11.70 20.79
C ARG A 52 0.08 10.54 20.60
N THR A 53 0.73 10.44 19.45
CA THR A 53 1.49 9.24 19.08
C THR A 53 2.93 9.50 18.67
N GLY A 54 3.28 10.75 18.36
CA GLY A 54 4.57 11.10 17.76
C GLY A 54 4.69 10.75 16.28
N LEU A 55 3.64 10.17 15.66
CA LEU A 55 3.69 9.80 14.25
C LEU A 55 3.66 11.03 13.34
N ASN A 56 4.75 11.25 12.61
CA ASN A 56 4.89 12.30 11.63
C ASN A 56 4.88 11.72 10.21
N MET A 57 3.88 12.10 9.42
CA MET A 57 3.67 11.61 8.06
C MET A 57 4.08 12.64 6.97
N GLN A 58 4.93 13.62 7.29
CA GLN A 58 5.37 14.63 6.32
C GLN A 58 6.38 14.12 5.30
N SER A 59 7.09 13.06 5.61
CA SER A 59 8.09 12.47 4.71
C SER A 59 8.19 10.97 4.92
N TYR A 60 8.79 10.29 3.94
CA TYR A 60 9.12 8.87 4.05
C TYR A 60 9.91 8.57 5.33
N ASP A 61 11.00 9.31 5.56
CA ASP A 61 11.90 9.07 6.69
C ASP A 61 11.19 9.22 8.04
N THR A 62 10.31 10.21 8.19
CA THR A 62 9.57 10.43 9.42
C THR A 62 8.47 9.41 9.62
N LEU A 63 7.79 8.99 8.54
CA LEU A 63 6.81 7.90 8.56
C LEU A 63 7.44 6.58 9.02
N MET A 64 8.60 6.23 8.46
CA MET A 64 9.28 4.97 8.77
C MET A 64 9.86 4.92 10.19
N LYS A 65 10.10 6.07 10.84
CA LYS A 65 10.43 6.11 12.28
C LYS A 65 9.28 5.60 13.17
N GLY A 66 8.04 5.77 12.69
CA GLY A 66 6.85 5.33 13.41
C GLY A 66 6.44 6.28 14.54
N THR A 67 5.92 5.69 15.61
CA THR A 67 5.40 6.38 16.79
C THR A 67 6.36 6.28 17.97
N MET A 68 6.04 6.97 19.08
CA MET A 68 6.72 6.76 20.35
C MET A 68 6.55 5.33 20.91
N PHE A 69 5.62 4.55 20.37
CA PHE A 69 5.33 3.17 20.76
C PHE A 69 5.96 2.14 19.84
N GLY A 70 6.57 2.55 18.74
CA GLY A 70 7.22 1.69 17.75
C GLY A 70 6.82 1.97 16.31
N THR A 71 7.34 1.16 15.40
CA THR A 71 7.10 1.28 13.96
C THR A 71 5.64 0.96 13.61
N VAL A 72 5.10 1.68 12.63
CA VAL A 72 3.74 1.44 12.13
C VAL A 72 3.73 0.69 10.81
N ILE A 73 4.90 0.56 10.17
CA ILE A 73 5.12 -0.16 8.92
C ILE A 73 6.17 -1.24 9.16
N ILE A 74 5.87 -2.43 8.71
CA ILE A 74 6.80 -3.57 8.62
C ILE A 74 6.99 -3.84 7.14
N PRO A 75 8.12 -3.42 6.53
CA PRO A 75 8.36 -3.66 5.12
C PRO A 75 8.19 -5.13 4.74
N GLY A 76 7.46 -5.39 3.66
CA GLY A 76 7.13 -6.74 3.21
C GLY A 76 5.94 -7.40 3.92
N ASP A 77 5.33 -6.76 4.92
CA ASP A 77 4.26 -7.37 5.70
C ASP A 77 3.12 -6.40 6.04
N SER A 78 2.20 -6.21 5.12
CA SER A 78 1.01 -5.37 5.33
C SER A 78 0.04 -5.98 6.36
N LYS A 79 0.05 -7.30 6.55
CA LYS A 79 -0.84 -7.95 7.51
C LYS A 79 -0.51 -7.54 8.95
N ARG A 80 0.77 -7.42 9.28
CA ARG A 80 1.24 -7.03 10.60
C ARG A 80 1.46 -5.53 10.75
N SER A 81 1.61 -4.78 9.67
CA SER A 81 1.76 -3.33 9.67
C SER A 81 0.55 -2.63 10.28
N VAL A 82 0.79 -1.77 11.28
CA VAL A 82 -0.28 -1.08 12.02
C VAL A 82 -1.06 -0.15 11.10
N ILE A 83 -0.38 0.59 10.21
CA ILE A 83 -1.05 1.49 9.26
C ILE A 83 -2.11 0.74 8.44
N ASN A 84 -1.78 -0.44 7.90
CA ASN A 84 -2.71 -1.25 7.11
C ASN A 84 -3.88 -1.76 7.96
N LYS A 85 -3.60 -2.23 9.19
CA LYS A 85 -4.68 -2.66 10.10
C LYS A 85 -5.69 -1.56 10.38
N LEU A 86 -5.21 -0.32 10.54
CA LEU A 86 -6.07 0.82 10.86
C LEU A 86 -6.90 1.27 9.65
N VAL A 87 -6.28 1.44 8.48
CA VAL A 87 -7.00 1.90 7.29
C VAL A 87 -7.97 0.85 6.74
N GLU A 88 -7.67 -0.43 6.91
CA GLU A 88 -8.54 -1.55 6.53
C GLU A 88 -9.64 -1.82 7.56
N GLY A 89 -9.61 -1.18 8.73
CA GLY A 89 -10.57 -1.43 9.82
C GLY A 89 -10.38 -2.74 10.57
N ARG A 90 -9.26 -3.44 10.36
CA ARG A 90 -8.97 -4.74 11.01
C ARG A 90 -8.67 -4.65 12.50
N ALA A 91 -8.43 -3.44 13.01
CA ALA A 91 -8.27 -3.17 14.45
C ALA A 91 -9.61 -2.81 15.14
N GLY A 92 -10.73 -2.91 14.42
CA GLY A 92 -12.05 -2.49 14.87
C GLY A 92 -12.43 -1.10 14.34
N GLU A 93 -13.72 -0.88 14.11
CA GLU A 93 -14.23 0.34 13.47
C GLU A 93 -13.88 1.62 14.25
N MET A 94 -13.87 1.55 15.58
CA MET A 94 -13.49 2.68 16.44
C MET A 94 -12.02 3.12 16.28
N MET A 95 -11.16 2.21 15.82
CA MET A 95 -9.73 2.46 15.60
C MET A 95 -9.42 2.77 14.13
N ARG A 96 -10.41 2.68 13.26
CA ARG A 96 -10.22 2.89 11.82
C ARG A 96 -9.72 4.30 11.52
N MET A 97 -8.73 4.40 10.66
CA MET A 97 -8.17 5.68 10.21
C MET A 97 -8.49 5.91 8.72
N PRO A 98 -8.75 7.15 8.31
CA PRO A 98 -9.01 8.33 9.16
C PRO A 98 -10.32 8.21 9.93
N HIS A 99 -10.41 8.86 11.10
CA HIS A 99 -11.64 8.85 11.91
C HIS A 99 -12.81 9.63 11.28
N ALA A 100 -12.53 10.60 10.41
CA ALA A 100 -13.57 11.43 9.79
C ALA A 100 -14.14 10.76 8.54
N ASP A 101 -15.45 10.59 8.48
CA ASP A 101 -16.14 9.98 7.32
C ASP A 101 -15.89 10.71 6.00
N ALA A 102 -15.75 12.01 6.02
CA ALA A 102 -15.52 12.83 4.83
C ALA A 102 -14.13 12.61 4.18
N ASN A 103 -13.23 11.92 4.86
CA ASN A 103 -11.83 11.75 4.43
C ASN A 103 -11.39 10.28 4.37
N LYS A 104 -12.34 9.34 4.29
CA LYS A 104 -12.05 7.91 4.18
C LYS A 104 -11.23 7.62 2.92
N LEU A 105 -10.33 6.66 3.05
CA LEU A 105 -9.62 6.11 1.89
C LEU A 105 -10.59 5.35 1.00
N THR A 106 -10.38 5.46 -0.30
CA THR A 106 -11.04 4.59 -1.28
C THR A 106 -10.47 3.17 -1.19
N THR A 107 -11.17 2.21 -1.76
CA THR A 107 -10.68 0.82 -1.85
C THR A 107 -9.34 0.74 -2.59
N GLU A 108 -9.17 1.57 -3.63
CA GLU A 108 -7.93 1.64 -4.41
C GLU A 108 -6.77 2.20 -3.58
N GLU A 109 -6.98 3.29 -2.84
CA GLU A 109 -5.96 3.87 -1.95
C GLU A 109 -5.51 2.89 -0.85
N ILE A 110 -6.45 2.12 -0.29
CA ILE A 110 -6.15 1.06 0.68
C ILE A 110 -5.30 -0.04 0.02
N GLU A 111 -5.64 -0.45 -1.19
CA GLU A 111 -4.88 -1.48 -1.92
C GLU A 111 -3.48 -0.98 -2.30
N TYR A 112 -3.32 0.30 -2.69
CA TYR A 112 -2.01 0.89 -2.95
C TYR A 112 -1.11 0.87 -1.70
N LEU A 113 -1.62 1.28 -0.56
CA LEU A 113 -0.87 1.20 0.70
C LEU A 113 -0.47 -0.25 1.04
N LYS A 114 -1.36 -1.20 0.82
CA LYS A 114 -1.09 -2.61 1.06
C LYS A 114 -0.04 -3.18 0.10
N LEU A 115 -0.15 -2.89 -1.20
CA LEU A 115 0.82 -3.33 -2.20
C LEU A 115 2.19 -2.71 -1.95
N TRP A 116 2.26 -1.41 -1.69
CA TRP A 116 3.50 -0.72 -1.37
C TRP A 116 4.23 -1.34 -0.18
N VAL A 117 3.51 -1.60 0.91
CA VAL A 117 4.09 -2.24 2.10
C VAL A 117 4.58 -3.65 1.76
N ASN A 118 3.79 -4.45 1.03
CA ASN A 118 4.17 -5.81 0.63
C ASN A 118 5.38 -5.84 -0.32
N GLN A 119 5.55 -4.80 -1.14
CA GLN A 119 6.71 -4.61 -2.03
C GLN A 119 7.96 -4.11 -1.30
N GLY A 120 7.91 -3.95 0.02
CA GLY A 120 9.04 -3.56 0.86
C GLY A 120 9.01 -2.13 1.35
N ALA A 121 7.92 -1.41 1.14
CA ALA A 121 7.74 -0.01 1.54
C ALA A 121 8.91 0.88 1.08
N LEU A 122 9.26 0.82 -0.20
CA LEU A 122 10.42 1.51 -0.78
C LEU A 122 10.19 3.01 -0.88
N ASN A 123 11.29 3.77 -0.78
CA ASN A 123 11.31 5.21 -1.04
C ASN A 123 11.71 5.45 -2.51
N ASN A 124 10.79 5.26 -3.42
CA ASN A 124 10.99 5.32 -4.87
C ASN A 124 10.10 6.36 -5.55
#